data_8a2864bd5adbe4b3e7bf3940698f93c8
#
_entry.id   8a2864bd5adbe4b3e7bf3940698f93c8
#
_cell.length_a   1.000
_cell.length_b   1.000
_cell.length_c   1.000
_cell.angle_alpha   90.00
_cell.angle_beta   90.00
_cell.angle_gamma   90.00
#
_symmetry.space_group_name_H-M   'P 1'
#
loop_
_entity.id
_entity.type
_entity.pdbx_description
1 polymer ?
#
loop_
_entity_poly.entity_id
_entity_poly.type
_entity_poly.pdbx_seq_one_letter_code
_entity_poly.pdbx_strand_id
1 'polypeptide(L)'
;VSALFTPLHRAARTGPFTRLLRLGACLPGTADSIELRKTEETTLTTSTHRTFLTGRRKALAVLASLAAGTAVLPGAAFAQAAYPAKPISIVVPFSAGGTTDILARLVGQYLSTELGQPVVIENKAGAGGNIGGQYAAKAAADGYTLFMGTVGTQSINASLYKKMPFDPIKDFAPLTRVANVPNLLVANPQQPFKTVPEMIAYAKANPGKINFGSPGNGASPHLSGELFNAMAKVELTHIPYKGSAPAVTDLLGNQIAIMFDNLPSVIPHVRSGKLRAIAITTAKRSPELPDVPTIAEAGVPGYEAMS
;
A
#
# COMPACT_ATOMS: atom_id res chain seq x y z
N VAL A 1 -5.55 10.30 -9.60
CA VAL A 1 -4.37 9.54 -10.06
C VAL A 1 -4.28 8.26 -9.27
N SER A 2 -4.51 7.12 -9.94
CA SER A 2 -4.25 5.80 -9.35
C SER A 2 -2.81 5.39 -9.70
N ALA A 3 -2.02 5.05 -8.71
CA ALA A 3 -0.64 4.65 -8.89
C ALA A 3 -0.34 3.35 -8.14
N LEU A 4 0.62 2.60 -8.65
CA LEU A 4 1.08 1.36 -8.04
C LEU A 4 2.34 1.64 -7.20
N PHE A 5 2.36 1.12 -5.99
CA PHE A 5 3.43 1.30 -5.01
C PHE A 5 3.84 -0.03 -4.41
N THR A 6 5.11 -0.13 -4.02
CA THR A 6 5.62 -1.23 -3.18
C THR A 6 6.09 -0.66 -1.84
N PRO A 7 5.96 -1.41 -0.72
CA PRO A 7 6.41 -0.94 0.59
C PRO A 7 7.93 -0.79 0.65
N LEU A 8 8.41 0.23 1.35
CA LEU A 8 9.81 0.46 1.68
C LEU A 8 10.05 0.17 3.16
N HIS A 9 10.84 -0.86 3.47
CA HIS A 9 11.38 -1.05 4.81
C HIS A 9 12.68 -0.27 4.96
N ARG A 10 12.77 0.55 6.01
CA ARG A 10 14.06 1.08 6.48
C ARG A 10 14.96 -0.11 6.84
N ALA A 11 15.97 -0.36 6.02
CA ALA A 11 17.08 -1.20 6.44
C ALA A 11 17.68 -0.56 7.70
N ALA A 12 17.58 -1.26 8.83
CA ALA A 12 18.29 -0.89 10.04
C ALA A 12 19.78 -0.95 9.71
N ARG A 13 20.41 0.21 9.52
CA ARG A 13 21.87 0.34 9.49
C ARG A 13 22.38 0.05 10.89
N THR A 14 22.76 -1.18 11.16
CA THR A 14 23.62 -1.53 12.26
C THR A 14 25.06 -1.14 11.90
N GLY A 15 25.40 0.11 12.21
CA GLY A 15 26.79 0.55 12.29
C GLY A 15 27.33 0.20 13.69
N PRO A 16 28.60 -0.22 13.81
CA PRO A 16 29.19 -0.55 15.11
C PRO A 16 29.49 0.74 15.85
N PHE A 17 28.75 1.05 16.91
CA PHE A 17 29.16 2.07 17.87
C PHE A 17 29.99 1.43 18.97
N THR A 18 31.27 1.73 18.90
CA THR A 18 32.37 1.47 19.81
C THR A 18 32.03 1.97 21.22
N ARG A 19 32.38 1.13 22.20
CA ARG A 19 32.43 1.35 23.64
C ARG A 19 33.16 2.63 24.04
N LEU A 20 32.68 3.26 25.11
CA LEU A 20 33.49 3.89 26.16
C LEU A 20 32.70 3.92 27.47
N LEU A 21 33.07 3.04 28.37
CA LEU A 21 33.61 3.18 29.75
C LEU A 21 33.13 4.35 30.61
N ARG A 22 32.59 4.00 31.81
CA ARG A 22 33.18 4.27 33.17
C ARG A 22 32.19 3.84 34.25
N LEU A 23 32.60 2.90 35.10
CA LEU A 23 33.19 3.03 36.47
C LEU A 23 32.22 3.49 37.58
N GLY A 24 32.14 2.66 38.60
CA GLY A 24 31.69 2.94 39.99
C GLY A 24 31.17 1.68 40.63
N ALA A 25 31.99 0.90 41.28
CA ALA A 25 32.40 0.85 42.69
C ALA A 25 31.24 0.47 43.63
N CYS A 26 31.25 -0.67 44.32
CA CYS A 26 31.77 -0.93 45.66
C CYS A 26 31.36 -2.32 46.16
N LEU A 27 32.29 -2.93 46.85
CA LEU A 27 32.41 -4.14 47.64
C LEU A 27 31.45 -4.20 48.87
N PRO A 28 31.44 -5.20 49.82
CA PRO A 28 32.30 -6.41 49.94
C PRO A 28 31.60 -7.65 50.62
N GLY A 29 32.41 -8.73 50.79
CA GLY A 29 32.32 -9.72 51.91
C GLY A 29 31.85 -11.10 51.50
N THR A 30 32.42 -12.18 51.79
CA THR A 30 33.30 -12.79 52.80
C THR A 30 33.69 -14.16 52.25
N ALA A 31 34.92 -14.53 52.26
CA ALA A 31 35.73 -15.38 53.14
C ALA A 31 35.18 -16.82 53.36
N ASP A 32 35.96 -17.81 52.97
CA ASP A 32 36.63 -18.88 53.76
C ASP A 32 37.11 -19.98 52.77
N SER A 33 38.40 -20.18 52.68
CA SER A 33 39.33 -20.97 53.52
C SER A 33 39.48 -22.41 53.01
N ILE A 34 40.74 -22.71 52.59
CA ILE A 34 41.56 -23.88 52.92
C ILE A 34 41.16 -25.23 52.31
N GLU A 35 42.06 -25.95 51.61
CA GLU A 35 43.21 -26.65 52.08
C GLU A 35 44.10 -27.23 50.95
N LEU A 36 45.39 -27.15 51.18
CA LEU A 36 46.51 -27.80 50.49
C LEU A 36 46.50 -29.32 50.67
N ARG A 37 46.83 -30.10 49.68
CA ARG A 37 47.68 -31.27 49.90
C ARG A 37 48.69 -31.45 48.76
N LYS A 38 49.91 -31.54 49.26
CA LYS A 38 51.19 -31.80 48.61
C LYS A 38 51.43 -33.31 48.42
N THR A 39 52.40 -33.59 47.52
CA THR A 39 53.32 -34.77 47.42
C THR A 39 52.70 -35.94 46.65
N GLU A 40 53.36 -36.58 45.73
CA GLU A 40 54.75 -37.14 45.76
C GLU A 40 55.29 -37.34 44.32
N GLU A 41 56.60 -37.05 44.24
CA GLU A 41 57.49 -37.52 43.17
C GLU A 41 57.68 -39.02 43.23
N THR A 42 57.73 -39.69 42.10
CA THR A 42 58.57 -40.90 41.91
C THR A 42 59.10 -40.97 40.47
N THR A 43 60.41 -40.88 40.45
CA THR A 43 61.31 -41.16 39.30
C THR A 43 61.27 -42.60 38.86
N LEU A 44 61.62 -42.79 37.60
CA LEU A 44 62.51 -43.86 36.99
C LEU A 44 61.99 -44.21 35.59
N THR A 45 62.67 -44.23 34.61
CA THR A 45 63.91 -44.53 33.97
C THR A 45 63.64 -44.85 32.48
N THR A 46 64.45 -44.21 31.67
CA THR A 46 64.98 -44.65 30.38
C THR A 46 64.55 -46.00 29.80
N SER A 47 64.10 -46.03 28.57
CA SER A 47 64.43 -46.83 27.41
C SER A 47 63.32 -46.75 26.37
N THR A 48 63.47 -46.27 25.24
CA THR A 48 63.93 -46.82 23.94
C THR A 48 63.63 -45.88 22.81
N HIS A 49 64.66 -45.26 22.34
CA HIS A 49 64.74 -44.78 20.95
C HIS A 49 64.53 -45.97 20.01
N ARG A 50 63.53 -45.95 19.15
CA ARG A 50 63.55 -46.43 17.75
C ARG A 50 62.20 -46.80 17.16
N THR A 51 61.12 -46.05 17.43
CA THR A 51 59.88 -46.29 16.65
C THR A 51 59.12 -45.01 16.21
N PHE A 52 59.81 -43.87 16.24
CA PHE A 52 59.15 -42.58 15.97
C PHE A 52 59.11 -42.10 14.51
N LEU A 53 59.70 -42.84 13.56
CA LEU A 53 59.82 -42.32 12.18
C LEU A 53 58.80 -42.90 11.18
N THR A 54 58.09 -43.96 11.53
CA THR A 54 57.06 -44.53 10.64
C THR A 54 55.64 -44.03 10.92
N GLY A 55 55.39 -43.48 12.14
CA GLY A 55 54.09 -42.86 12.49
C GLY A 55 53.82 -41.51 11.90
N ARG A 56 54.86 -40.69 11.74
CA ARG A 56 54.74 -39.33 11.20
C ARG A 56 54.36 -39.27 9.72
N ARG A 57 54.83 -40.22 8.92
CA ARG A 57 54.48 -40.30 7.48
C ARG A 57 53.04 -40.77 7.24
N LYS A 58 52.52 -41.67 8.11
CA LYS A 58 51.13 -42.14 8.06
C LYS A 58 50.15 -41.07 8.58
N ALA A 59 50.55 -40.32 9.64
CA ALA A 59 49.73 -39.25 10.13
C ALA A 59 49.63 -38.06 9.14
N LEU A 60 50.70 -37.70 8.47
CA LEU A 60 50.72 -36.68 7.40
C LEU A 60 49.89 -37.11 6.18
N ALA A 61 49.90 -38.41 5.81
CA ALA A 61 49.07 -38.90 4.70
C ALA A 61 47.55 -38.88 5.03
N VAL A 62 47.17 -39.14 6.28
CA VAL A 62 45.76 -39.09 6.73
C VAL A 62 45.27 -37.63 6.85
N LEU A 63 46.12 -36.71 7.31
CA LEU A 63 45.80 -35.29 7.33
C LEU A 63 45.69 -34.67 5.94
N ALA A 64 46.51 -35.11 4.98
CA ALA A 64 46.47 -34.65 3.58
C ALA A 64 45.20 -35.18 2.88
N SER A 65 44.73 -36.38 3.17
CA SER A 65 43.50 -36.96 2.60
C SER A 65 42.26 -36.32 3.21
N LEU A 66 42.26 -35.93 4.48
CA LEU A 66 41.16 -35.13 5.08
C LEU A 66 41.08 -33.71 4.51
N ALA A 67 42.21 -33.06 4.25
CA ALA A 67 42.29 -31.74 3.64
C ALA A 67 41.85 -31.71 2.16
N ALA A 68 42.11 -32.78 1.42
CA ALA A 68 41.67 -32.95 0.02
C ALA A 68 40.16 -33.25 -0.08
N GLY A 69 39.55 -33.86 0.94
CA GLY A 69 38.11 -34.17 0.96
C GLY A 69 37.20 -32.96 1.25
N THR A 70 37.74 -31.88 1.79
CA THR A 70 36.97 -30.63 2.07
C THR A 70 37.00 -29.61 0.91
N ALA A 71 37.81 -29.84 -0.14
CA ALA A 71 37.96 -28.92 -1.25
C ALA A 71 36.94 -29.11 -2.40
N VAL A 72 36.01 -30.06 -2.29
CA VAL A 72 34.98 -30.33 -3.33
C VAL A 72 33.60 -30.38 -2.70
N LEU A 73 33.26 -29.42 -1.86
CA LEU A 73 31.88 -29.03 -1.72
C LEU A 73 31.61 -28.06 -2.90
N PRO A 74 30.85 -28.47 -3.95
CA PRO A 74 30.30 -27.48 -4.85
C PRO A 74 29.55 -26.52 -3.95
N GLY A 75 29.99 -25.27 -3.87
CA GLY A 75 29.20 -24.23 -3.27
C GLY A 75 27.81 -24.39 -3.88
N ALA A 76 26.84 -24.83 -3.09
CA ALA A 76 25.46 -24.72 -3.46
C ALA A 76 25.27 -23.22 -3.67
N ALA A 77 25.50 -22.77 -4.91
CA ALA A 77 25.04 -21.49 -5.35
C ALA A 77 23.54 -21.56 -5.04
N PHE A 78 23.11 -20.91 -3.96
CA PHE A 78 21.70 -20.65 -3.75
C PHE A 78 21.28 -19.86 -4.99
N ALA A 79 20.82 -20.57 -6.00
CA ALA A 79 20.19 -19.97 -7.16
C ALA A 79 19.06 -19.16 -6.56
N GLN A 80 19.26 -17.86 -6.44
CA GLN A 80 18.23 -16.93 -5.98
C GLN A 80 17.07 -17.16 -6.94
N ALA A 81 15.99 -17.73 -6.43
CA ALA A 81 14.83 -18.07 -7.23
C ALA A 81 14.45 -16.81 -8.03
N ALA A 82 14.33 -16.97 -9.36
CA ALA A 82 14.01 -15.84 -10.22
C ALA A 82 12.73 -15.16 -9.73
N TYR A 83 12.76 -13.86 -9.54
CA TYR A 83 11.57 -13.09 -9.17
C TYR A 83 10.63 -12.98 -10.40
N PRO A 84 9.30 -13.18 -10.22
CA PRO A 84 8.60 -13.64 -9.01
C PRO A 84 8.54 -15.19 -8.90
N ALA A 85 8.82 -15.74 -7.71
CA ALA A 85 8.75 -17.18 -7.41
C ALA A 85 7.46 -17.60 -6.68
N LYS A 86 6.60 -16.64 -6.31
CA LYS A 86 5.34 -16.84 -5.58
C LYS A 86 4.29 -15.81 -6.06
N PRO A 87 3.01 -16.01 -5.75
CA PRO A 87 1.96 -15.03 -6.09
C PRO A 87 2.24 -13.62 -5.59
N ILE A 88 1.85 -12.64 -6.39
CA ILE A 88 1.92 -11.20 -6.05
C ILE A 88 0.56 -10.76 -5.55
N SER A 89 0.51 -9.92 -4.51
CA SER A 89 -0.72 -9.31 -4.00
C SER A 89 -0.80 -7.83 -4.41
N ILE A 90 -1.96 -7.39 -4.91
CA ILE A 90 -2.27 -5.96 -5.09
C ILE A 90 -3.31 -5.56 -4.06
N VAL A 91 -2.91 -4.75 -3.10
CA VAL A 91 -3.80 -4.19 -2.07
C VAL A 91 -4.57 -3.01 -2.65
N VAL A 92 -5.90 -3.11 -2.62
CA VAL A 92 -6.84 -2.07 -3.04
C VAL A 92 -7.49 -1.46 -1.81
N PRO A 93 -7.40 -0.14 -1.58
CA PRO A 93 -7.86 0.51 -0.35
C PRO A 93 -9.37 0.76 -0.27
N PHE A 94 -10.16 0.25 -1.22
CA PHE A 94 -11.60 0.44 -1.31
C PHE A 94 -12.33 -0.89 -1.56
N SER A 95 -13.67 -0.89 -1.44
CA SER A 95 -14.50 -2.06 -1.74
C SER A 95 -14.34 -2.50 -3.20
N ALA A 96 -14.52 -3.80 -3.43
CA ALA A 96 -14.56 -4.38 -4.77
C ALA A 96 -15.63 -3.71 -5.65
N GLY A 97 -15.39 -3.65 -6.96
CA GLY A 97 -16.31 -3.10 -7.96
C GLY A 97 -16.19 -1.59 -8.16
N GLY A 98 -15.38 -0.86 -7.37
CA GLY A 98 -15.04 0.54 -7.64
C GLY A 98 -13.90 0.68 -8.66
N THR A 99 -13.68 1.88 -9.16
CA THR A 99 -12.65 2.16 -10.19
C THR A 99 -11.26 1.67 -9.82
N THR A 100 -10.83 1.85 -8.56
CA THR A 100 -9.51 1.38 -8.10
C THR A 100 -9.39 -0.14 -8.18
N ASP A 101 -10.46 -0.87 -7.86
CA ASP A 101 -10.52 -2.33 -7.97
C ASP A 101 -10.53 -2.79 -9.43
N ILE A 102 -11.30 -2.12 -10.29
CA ILE A 102 -11.34 -2.40 -11.73
C ILE A 102 -9.95 -2.26 -12.35
N LEU A 103 -9.26 -1.14 -12.06
CA LEU A 103 -7.91 -0.90 -12.56
C LEU A 103 -6.90 -1.89 -11.98
N ALA A 104 -7.00 -2.24 -10.69
CA ALA A 104 -6.13 -3.22 -10.06
C ALA A 104 -6.28 -4.61 -10.70
N ARG A 105 -7.51 -5.03 -11.02
CA ARG A 105 -7.77 -6.31 -11.70
C ARG A 105 -7.22 -6.32 -13.12
N LEU A 106 -7.38 -5.22 -13.86
CA LEU A 106 -6.83 -5.09 -15.22
C LEU A 106 -5.31 -5.18 -15.21
N VAL A 107 -4.65 -4.41 -14.33
CA VAL A 107 -3.19 -4.46 -14.15
C VAL A 107 -2.74 -5.83 -13.67
N GLY A 108 -3.47 -6.41 -12.69
CA GLY A 108 -3.15 -7.72 -12.13
C GLY A 108 -3.23 -8.86 -13.16
N GLN A 109 -4.23 -8.81 -14.04
CA GLN A 109 -4.35 -9.76 -15.15
C GLN A 109 -3.17 -9.66 -16.12
N TYR A 110 -2.77 -8.46 -16.50
CA TYR A 110 -1.61 -8.21 -17.36
C TYR A 110 -0.33 -8.69 -16.69
N LEU A 111 -0.09 -8.29 -15.44
CA LEU A 111 1.11 -8.71 -14.69
C LEU A 111 1.16 -10.23 -14.50
N SER A 112 0.03 -10.89 -14.28
CA SER A 112 -0.01 -12.35 -14.14
C SER A 112 0.43 -13.06 -15.42
N THR A 113 0.04 -12.53 -16.58
CA THR A 113 0.45 -13.05 -17.89
C THR A 113 1.94 -12.85 -18.14
N GLU A 114 2.44 -11.63 -17.91
CA GLU A 114 3.83 -11.26 -18.21
C GLU A 114 4.84 -11.93 -17.25
N LEU A 115 4.46 -12.05 -15.97
CA LEU A 115 5.34 -12.56 -14.93
C LEU A 115 5.19 -14.07 -14.67
N GLY A 116 4.20 -14.73 -15.27
CA GLY A 116 3.97 -16.17 -15.11
C GLY A 116 3.58 -16.58 -13.68
N GLN A 117 3.14 -15.63 -12.84
CA GLN A 117 2.70 -15.87 -11.46
C GLN A 117 1.31 -15.28 -11.21
N PRO A 118 0.48 -15.93 -10.39
CA PRO A 118 -0.83 -15.38 -10.04
C PRO A 118 -0.71 -14.01 -9.37
N VAL A 119 -1.62 -13.09 -9.72
CA VAL A 119 -1.77 -11.80 -9.04
C VAL A 119 -3.12 -11.76 -8.33
N VAL A 120 -3.08 -11.63 -7.00
CA VAL A 120 -4.25 -11.64 -6.13
C VAL A 120 -4.63 -10.22 -5.75
N ILE A 121 -5.92 -9.85 -5.91
CA ILE A 121 -6.42 -8.53 -5.52
C ILE A 121 -7.03 -8.62 -4.11
N GLU A 122 -6.48 -7.83 -3.18
CA GLU A 122 -6.93 -7.77 -1.79
C GLU A 122 -7.60 -6.42 -1.49
N ASN A 123 -8.92 -6.43 -1.34
CA ASN A 123 -9.67 -5.23 -0.98
C ASN A 123 -9.64 -5.00 0.55
N LYS A 124 -8.95 -3.92 1.00
CA LYS A 124 -8.83 -3.51 2.42
C LYS A 124 -9.45 -2.12 2.59
N ALA A 125 -10.77 -2.07 2.58
CA ALA A 125 -11.54 -0.83 2.58
C ALA A 125 -11.68 -0.19 3.98
N GLY A 126 -11.81 1.13 4.02
CA GLY A 126 -12.15 1.90 5.21
C GLY A 126 -11.21 3.07 5.51
N ALA A 127 -11.71 4.00 6.33
CA ALA A 127 -11.02 5.25 6.72
C ALA A 127 -10.43 6.03 5.52
N GLY A 128 -11.22 6.21 4.44
CA GLY A 128 -10.76 6.90 3.23
C GLY A 128 -9.58 6.20 2.53
N GLY A 129 -9.44 4.89 2.71
CA GLY A 129 -8.34 4.08 2.16
C GLY A 129 -7.16 3.91 3.09
N ASN A 130 -7.15 4.56 4.25
CA ASN A 130 -6.01 4.49 5.18
C ASN A 130 -5.79 3.10 5.77
N ILE A 131 -6.85 2.26 5.89
CA ILE A 131 -6.71 0.87 6.34
C ILE A 131 -5.88 0.06 5.33
N GLY A 132 -6.20 0.16 4.04
CA GLY A 132 -5.44 -0.50 2.98
C GLY A 132 -4.01 0.03 2.87
N GLY A 133 -3.83 1.35 2.95
CA GLY A 133 -2.51 1.98 2.95
C GLY A 133 -1.63 1.50 4.11
N GLN A 134 -2.17 1.46 5.34
CA GLN A 134 -1.46 0.94 6.50
C GLN A 134 -1.08 -0.54 6.36
N TYR A 135 -2.00 -1.35 5.84
CA TYR A 135 -1.73 -2.77 5.61
C TYR A 135 -0.56 -2.95 4.63
N ALA A 136 -0.60 -2.25 3.49
CA ALA A 136 0.46 -2.32 2.49
C ALA A 136 1.79 -1.77 3.01
N ALA A 137 1.79 -0.65 3.74
CA ALA A 137 3.00 -0.05 4.30
C ALA A 137 3.72 -0.96 5.32
N LYS A 138 2.98 -1.87 5.98
CA LYS A 138 3.54 -2.85 6.92
C LYS A 138 3.96 -4.18 6.28
N ALA A 139 3.64 -4.39 5.02
CA ALA A 139 4.03 -5.60 4.31
C ALA A 139 5.54 -5.64 4.06
N ALA A 140 6.09 -6.83 3.77
CA ALA A 140 7.50 -6.97 3.43
C ALA A 140 7.83 -6.19 2.15
N ALA A 141 8.97 -5.51 2.14
CA ALA A 141 9.46 -4.76 0.98
C ALA A 141 10.21 -5.67 0.00
N ASP A 142 9.60 -6.79 -0.35
CA ASP A 142 10.16 -7.84 -1.21
C ASP A 142 9.60 -7.82 -2.64
N GLY A 143 8.75 -6.85 -2.96
CA GLY A 143 8.11 -6.71 -4.27
C GLY A 143 6.87 -7.57 -4.47
N TYR A 144 6.47 -8.42 -3.52
CA TYR A 144 5.30 -9.28 -3.64
C TYR A 144 4.00 -8.64 -3.13
N THR A 145 4.09 -7.51 -2.45
CA THR A 145 2.92 -6.72 -2.07
C THR A 145 2.98 -5.38 -2.79
N LEU A 146 2.01 -5.14 -3.64
CA LEU A 146 1.83 -3.88 -4.35
C LEU A 146 0.63 -3.14 -3.77
N PHE A 147 0.67 -1.82 -3.79
CA PHE A 147 -0.43 -0.99 -3.32
C PHE A 147 -0.99 -0.16 -4.47
N MET A 148 -2.28 -0.30 -4.75
CA MET A 148 -2.98 0.57 -5.69
C MET A 148 -3.37 1.86 -4.97
N GLY A 149 -2.41 2.77 -4.83
CA GLY A 149 -2.61 4.07 -4.22
C GLY A 149 -3.46 4.99 -5.08
N THR A 150 -4.09 5.97 -4.43
CA THR A 150 -4.90 7.01 -5.08
C THR A 150 -4.43 8.39 -4.62
N VAL A 151 -4.88 9.45 -5.30
CA VAL A 151 -4.61 10.82 -4.83
C VAL A 151 -5.11 11.02 -3.38
N GLY A 152 -6.20 10.34 -2.98
CA GLY A 152 -6.70 10.36 -1.61
C GLY A 152 -5.67 9.82 -0.63
N THR A 153 -5.22 8.58 -0.81
CA THR A 153 -4.31 7.89 0.12
C THR A 153 -2.90 8.46 0.10
N GLN A 154 -2.42 8.96 -1.05
CA GLN A 154 -1.02 9.38 -1.22
C GLN A 154 -0.82 10.90 -1.10
N SER A 155 -1.90 11.70 -1.02
CA SER A 155 -1.79 13.16 -0.93
C SER A 155 -2.83 13.76 0.03
N ILE A 156 -4.13 13.64 -0.29
CA ILE A 156 -5.20 14.36 0.43
C ILE A 156 -5.24 13.98 1.91
N ASN A 157 -5.16 12.68 2.22
CA ASN A 157 -5.31 12.17 3.57
C ASN A 157 -4.21 12.67 4.53
N ALA A 158 -3.01 12.94 4.02
CA ALA A 158 -1.91 13.50 4.81
C ALA A 158 -2.26 14.87 5.40
N SER A 159 -3.11 15.66 4.72
CA SER A 159 -3.57 16.96 5.21
C SER A 159 -4.93 16.89 5.91
N LEU A 160 -5.75 15.90 5.59
CA LEU A 160 -7.13 15.79 6.09
C LEU A 160 -7.21 15.07 7.45
N TYR A 161 -6.42 14.02 7.65
CA TYR A 161 -6.46 13.21 8.86
C TYR A 161 -5.45 13.70 9.89
N LYS A 162 -5.89 13.96 11.13
CA LYS A 162 -5.01 14.41 12.23
C LYS A 162 -3.86 13.43 12.52
N LYS A 163 -4.08 12.13 12.27
CA LYS A 163 -3.07 11.09 12.48
C LYS A 163 -3.14 10.08 11.33
N MET A 164 -2.12 10.10 10.48
CA MET A 164 -1.95 9.10 9.44
C MET A 164 -1.28 7.86 10.01
N PRO A 165 -1.77 6.64 9.68
CA PRO A 165 -1.15 5.40 10.15
C PRO A 165 0.07 4.96 9.34
N PHE A 166 0.44 5.69 8.29
CA PHE A 166 1.60 5.50 7.41
C PHE A 166 2.06 6.84 6.83
N ASP A 167 3.28 6.90 6.35
CA ASP A 167 3.83 8.03 5.60
C ASP A 167 3.69 7.73 4.09
N PRO A 168 2.86 8.49 3.33
CA PRO A 168 2.60 8.19 1.93
C PRO A 168 3.83 8.33 1.02
N ILE A 169 4.87 9.02 1.47
CA ILE A 169 6.11 9.24 0.71
C ILE A 169 7.21 8.28 1.14
N LYS A 170 7.38 8.06 2.46
CA LYS A 170 8.54 7.32 2.98
C LYS A 170 8.29 5.82 3.08
N ASP A 171 7.04 5.38 3.20
CA ASP A 171 6.71 3.97 3.39
C ASP A 171 6.50 3.23 2.06
N PHE A 172 6.54 3.93 0.92
CA PHE A 172 6.29 3.36 -0.39
C PHE A 172 7.35 3.76 -1.42
N ALA A 173 7.73 2.81 -2.29
CA ALA A 173 8.44 3.09 -3.54
C ALA A 173 7.42 3.22 -4.68
N PRO A 174 7.30 4.39 -5.33
CA PRO A 174 6.39 4.55 -6.46
C PRO A 174 6.92 3.78 -7.67
N LEU A 175 6.06 2.98 -8.29
CA LEU A 175 6.40 2.24 -9.52
C LEU A 175 5.96 2.99 -10.76
N THR A 176 4.67 3.27 -10.88
CA THR A 176 4.10 3.96 -12.05
C THR A 176 2.76 4.58 -11.74
N ARG A 177 2.38 5.58 -12.52
CA ARG A 177 1.01 6.09 -12.57
C ARG A 177 0.19 5.22 -13.55
N VAL A 178 -0.84 4.55 -13.02
CA VAL A 178 -1.70 3.66 -13.80
C VAL A 178 -2.65 4.45 -14.72
N ALA A 179 -3.35 5.43 -14.15
CA ALA A 179 -4.32 6.24 -14.90
C ALA A 179 -4.58 7.59 -14.23
N ASN A 180 -5.04 8.55 -15.03
CA ASN A 180 -5.78 9.73 -14.56
C ASN A 180 -7.25 9.46 -14.81
N VAL A 181 -8.08 9.63 -13.80
CA VAL A 181 -9.50 9.28 -13.88
C VAL A 181 -10.36 10.52 -13.60
N PRO A 182 -11.21 10.94 -14.52
CA PRO A 182 -12.16 12.02 -14.27
C PRO A 182 -13.24 11.56 -13.29
N ASN A 183 -13.78 12.49 -12.49
CA ASN A 183 -14.99 12.26 -11.73
C ASN A 183 -16.20 12.72 -12.56
N LEU A 184 -17.31 12.04 -12.37
CA LEU A 184 -18.59 12.37 -12.98
C LEU A 184 -19.59 12.69 -11.87
N LEU A 185 -20.27 13.81 -11.98
CA LEU A 185 -21.45 14.11 -11.18
C LEU A 185 -22.65 13.39 -11.78
N VAL A 186 -23.19 12.44 -11.03
CA VAL A 186 -24.35 11.65 -11.41
C VAL A 186 -25.48 11.83 -10.41
N ALA A 187 -26.71 11.70 -10.90
CA ALA A 187 -27.93 11.76 -10.08
C ALA A 187 -28.81 10.55 -10.32
N ASN A 188 -29.61 10.20 -9.29
CA ASN A 188 -30.73 9.30 -9.50
C ASN A 188 -31.75 9.98 -10.45
N PRO A 189 -32.31 9.29 -11.46
CA PRO A 189 -33.26 9.88 -12.41
C PRO A 189 -34.52 10.47 -11.78
N GLN A 190 -34.88 10.08 -10.56
CA GLN A 190 -36.06 10.61 -9.83
C GLN A 190 -35.81 12.01 -9.26
N GLN A 191 -34.57 12.51 -9.23
CA GLN A 191 -34.27 13.85 -8.76
C GLN A 191 -34.88 14.91 -9.67
N PRO A 192 -35.40 16.02 -9.10
CA PRO A 192 -36.14 17.03 -9.84
C PRO A 192 -35.29 17.91 -10.75
N PHE A 193 -33.96 17.74 -10.70
CA PHE A 193 -33.00 18.50 -11.52
C PHE A 193 -32.29 17.59 -12.53
N LYS A 194 -31.95 18.15 -13.67
CA LYS A 194 -31.27 17.44 -14.79
C LYS A 194 -29.95 18.06 -15.17
N THR A 195 -29.71 19.29 -14.76
CA THR A 195 -28.54 20.11 -15.11
C THR A 195 -27.90 20.71 -13.86
N VAL A 196 -26.65 21.16 -13.97
CA VAL A 196 -25.94 21.88 -12.88
C VAL A 196 -26.70 23.12 -12.43
N PRO A 197 -27.19 24.03 -13.33
CA PRO A 197 -27.96 25.18 -12.90
C PRO A 197 -29.23 24.84 -12.14
N GLU A 198 -29.99 23.82 -12.60
CA GLU A 198 -31.19 23.35 -11.92
C GLU A 198 -30.86 22.77 -10.52
N MET A 199 -29.77 22.00 -10.43
CA MET A 199 -29.31 21.45 -9.15
C MET A 199 -28.89 22.56 -8.18
N ILE A 200 -28.16 23.59 -8.65
CA ILE A 200 -27.79 24.75 -7.84
C ILE A 200 -29.03 25.50 -7.36
N ALA A 201 -30.00 25.76 -8.26
CA ALA A 201 -31.23 26.44 -7.90
C ALA A 201 -32.01 25.65 -6.83
N TYR A 202 -32.14 24.34 -7.02
CA TYR A 202 -32.80 23.46 -6.04
C TYR A 202 -32.06 23.43 -4.69
N ALA A 203 -30.71 23.31 -4.69
CA ALA A 203 -29.91 23.31 -3.48
C ALA A 203 -30.03 24.64 -2.69
N LYS A 204 -30.07 25.79 -3.38
CA LYS A 204 -30.26 27.10 -2.76
C LYS A 204 -31.63 27.28 -2.14
N ALA A 205 -32.66 26.71 -2.79
CA ALA A 205 -34.04 26.73 -2.26
C ALA A 205 -34.23 25.71 -1.11
N ASN A 206 -33.37 24.70 -1.02
CA ASN A 206 -33.49 23.59 -0.05
C ASN A 206 -32.11 23.27 0.57
N PRO A 207 -31.52 24.16 1.40
CA PRO A 207 -30.19 23.95 1.98
C PRO A 207 -30.13 22.63 2.75
N GLY A 208 -29.04 21.85 2.54
CA GLY A 208 -28.78 20.57 3.19
C GLY A 208 -29.69 19.40 2.79
N LYS A 209 -30.66 19.61 1.86
CA LYS A 209 -31.59 18.55 1.44
C LYS A 209 -31.03 17.61 0.35
N ILE A 210 -30.07 18.07 -0.44
CA ILE A 210 -29.36 17.22 -1.36
C ILE A 210 -28.21 16.55 -0.62
N ASN A 211 -28.25 15.23 -0.53
CA ASN A 211 -27.11 14.45 -0.07
C ASN A 211 -26.28 13.93 -1.24
N PHE A 212 -24.97 13.87 -1.07
CA PHE A 212 -24.07 13.27 -2.05
C PHE A 212 -23.22 12.16 -1.47
N GLY A 213 -23.12 11.06 -2.19
CA GLY A 213 -22.26 9.93 -1.83
C GLY A 213 -20.83 10.11 -2.33
N SER A 214 -19.88 9.50 -1.61
CA SER A 214 -18.51 9.34 -2.08
C SER A 214 -17.91 8.01 -1.61
N PRO A 215 -16.78 7.56 -2.20
CA PRO A 215 -16.06 6.36 -1.73
C PRO A 215 -15.46 6.47 -0.31
N GLY A 216 -15.57 7.65 0.32
CA GLY A 216 -15.12 7.89 1.69
C GLY A 216 -14.45 9.25 1.87
N ASN A 217 -14.26 9.64 3.12
CA ASN A 217 -13.59 10.90 3.48
C ASN A 217 -12.17 10.93 2.93
N GLY A 218 -11.81 12.00 2.20
CA GLY A 218 -10.49 12.16 1.57
C GLY A 218 -10.35 11.51 0.20
N ALA A 219 -11.34 10.77 -0.29
CA ALA A 219 -11.36 10.37 -1.69
C ALA A 219 -11.55 11.59 -2.60
N SER A 220 -11.01 11.55 -3.82
CA SER A 220 -11.18 12.65 -4.79
C SER A 220 -12.64 13.00 -5.06
N PRO A 221 -13.61 12.04 -5.16
CA PRO A 221 -15.01 12.35 -5.25
C PRO A 221 -15.58 13.17 -4.08
N HIS A 222 -15.13 12.90 -2.84
CA HIS A 222 -15.52 13.70 -1.69
C HIS A 222 -15.10 15.17 -1.87
N LEU A 223 -13.80 15.39 -2.18
CA LEU A 223 -13.30 16.76 -2.37
C LEU A 223 -13.91 17.43 -3.61
N SER A 224 -14.31 16.68 -4.64
CA SER A 224 -15.07 17.23 -5.76
C SER A 224 -16.42 17.79 -5.30
N GLY A 225 -17.12 17.10 -4.41
CA GLY A 225 -18.37 17.58 -3.82
C GLY A 225 -18.17 18.82 -2.94
N GLU A 226 -17.15 18.83 -2.10
CA GLU A 226 -16.84 19.96 -1.23
C GLU A 226 -16.37 21.20 -2.02
N LEU A 227 -15.57 20.99 -3.08
CA LEU A 227 -15.20 22.06 -3.99
C LEU A 227 -16.44 22.64 -4.70
N PHE A 228 -17.38 21.77 -5.09
CA PHE A 228 -18.64 22.21 -5.66
C PHE A 228 -19.46 23.04 -4.67
N ASN A 229 -19.58 22.59 -3.40
CA ASN A 229 -20.23 23.34 -2.34
C ASN A 229 -19.64 24.76 -2.21
N ALA A 230 -18.31 24.86 -2.15
CA ALA A 230 -17.60 26.11 -1.99
C ALA A 230 -17.78 27.06 -3.18
N MET A 231 -17.62 26.54 -4.41
CA MET A 231 -17.63 27.37 -5.62
C MET A 231 -19.05 27.77 -6.06
N ALA A 232 -20.02 26.85 -5.97
CA ALA A 232 -21.43 27.12 -6.32
C ALA A 232 -22.17 27.81 -5.18
N LYS A 233 -21.58 27.95 -4.00
CA LYS A 233 -22.18 28.54 -2.79
C LYS A 233 -23.50 27.84 -2.44
N VAL A 234 -23.46 26.51 -2.33
CA VAL A 234 -24.56 25.65 -1.95
C VAL A 234 -24.14 24.76 -0.78
N GLU A 235 -25.13 24.15 -0.12
CA GLU A 235 -24.92 23.21 0.98
C GLU A 235 -25.46 21.84 0.58
N LEU A 236 -24.56 20.94 0.15
CA LEU A 236 -24.83 19.53 -0.08
C LEU A 236 -24.29 18.72 1.10
N THR A 237 -25.07 17.75 1.59
CA THR A 237 -24.66 16.91 2.73
C THR A 237 -23.86 15.70 2.27
N HIS A 238 -22.63 15.55 2.73
CA HIS A 238 -21.78 14.42 2.39
C HIS A 238 -22.13 13.14 3.14
N ILE A 239 -22.26 12.03 2.42
CA ILE A 239 -22.46 10.66 2.95
C ILE A 239 -21.27 9.80 2.54
N PRO A 240 -20.34 9.48 3.47
CA PRO A 240 -19.16 8.67 3.16
C PRO A 240 -19.46 7.17 3.17
N TYR A 241 -18.97 6.46 2.16
CA TYR A 241 -19.01 5.00 2.04
C TYR A 241 -17.60 4.38 2.14
N LYS A 242 -17.49 3.05 2.16
CA LYS A 242 -16.20 2.33 2.16
C LYS A 242 -15.68 2.05 0.75
N GLY A 243 -16.21 2.75 -0.27
CA GLY A 243 -15.87 2.60 -1.70
C GLY A 243 -17.04 2.97 -2.59
N SER A 244 -16.82 2.98 -3.92
CA SER A 244 -17.84 3.38 -4.90
C SER A 244 -19.03 2.43 -4.94
N ALA A 245 -18.80 1.11 -4.94
CA ALA A 245 -19.87 0.14 -5.18
C ALA A 245 -21.06 0.26 -4.21
N PRO A 246 -20.89 0.32 -2.86
CA PRO A 246 -22.03 0.52 -1.96
C PRO A 246 -22.70 1.88 -2.13
N ALA A 247 -21.95 2.96 -2.46
CA ALA A 247 -22.54 4.27 -2.73
C ALA A 247 -23.39 4.27 -4.01
N VAL A 248 -22.91 3.61 -5.07
CA VAL A 248 -23.67 3.44 -6.32
C VAL A 248 -24.95 2.63 -6.09
N THR A 249 -24.92 1.60 -5.25
CA THR A 249 -26.11 0.83 -4.90
C THR A 249 -27.15 1.73 -4.24
N ASP A 250 -26.77 2.55 -3.28
CA ASP A 250 -27.67 3.48 -2.60
C ASP A 250 -28.17 4.61 -3.53
N LEU A 251 -27.33 5.07 -4.46
CA LEU A 251 -27.72 6.02 -5.49
C LEU A 251 -28.78 5.44 -6.44
N LEU A 252 -28.60 4.19 -6.88
CA LEU A 252 -29.56 3.48 -7.72
C LEU A 252 -30.88 3.28 -6.99
N GLY A 253 -30.83 3.02 -5.68
CA GLY A 253 -32.00 2.89 -4.80
C GLY A 253 -32.59 4.22 -4.33
N ASN A 254 -32.09 5.38 -4.83
CA ASN A 254 -32.53 6.72 -4.42
C ASN A 254 -32.40 7.00 -2.91
N GLN A 255 -31.50 6.29 -2.20
CA GLN A 255 -31.19 6.56 -0.80
C GLN A 255 -30.27 7.79 -0.67
N ILE A 256 -29.48 8.07 -1.69
CA ILE A 256 -28.75 9.33 -1.89
C ILE A 256 -29.17 9.96 -3.22
N ALA A 257 -29.17 11.29 -3.25
CA ALA A 257 -29.69 12.04 -4.40
C ALA A 257 -28.70 12.07 -5.58
N ILE A 258 -27.44 12.33 -5.26
CA ILE A 258 -26.34 12.47 -6.24
C ILE A 258 -25.09 11.78 -5.73
N MET A 259 -24.12 11.64 -6.63
CA MET A 259 -22.79 11.16 -6.30
C MET A 259 -21.77 11.86 -7.22
N PHE A 260 -20.65 12.25 -6.66
CA PHE A 260 -19.43 12.43 -7.42
C PHE A 260 -18.70 11.10 -7.38
N ASP A 261 -18.37 10.52 -8.53
CA ASP A 261 -17.59 9.28 -8.57
C ASP A 261 -16.70 9.21 -9.78
N ASN A 262 -15.72 8.34 -9.74
CA ASN A 262 -14.85 8.07 -10.87
C ASN A 262 -15.64 7.50 -12.04
N LEU A 263 -15.38 8.02 -13.23
CA LEU A 263 -16.12 7.67 -14.44
C LEU A 263 -16.26 6.15 -14.70
N PRO A 264 -15.21 5.30 -14.56
CA PRO A 264 -15.35 3.87 -14.80
C PRO A 264 -16.37 3.16 -13.91
N SER A 265 -16.57 3.62 -12.66
CA SER A 265 -17.53 3.01 -11.74
C SER A 265 -18.98 3.27 -12.13
N VAL A 266 -19.29 4.43 -12.71
CA VAL A 266 -20.67 4.90 -12.93
C VAL A 266 -21.11 4.88 -14.39
N ILE A 267 -20.17 4.86 -15.34
CA ILE A 267 -20.49 4.91 -16.79
C ILE A 267 -21.40 3.76 -17.26
N PRO A 268 -21.31 2.50 -16.78
CA PRO A 268 -22.24 1.45 -17.17
C PRO A 268 -23.68 1.76 -16.76
N HIS A 269 -23.89 2.40 -15.62
CA HIS A 269 -25.20 2.79 -15.12
C HIS A 269 -25.77 4.00 -15.86
N VAL A 270 -24.91 4.92 -16.31
CA VAL A 270 -25.28 6.05 -17.16
C VAL A 270 -25.71 5.54 -18.55
N ARG A 271 -24.90 4.68 -19.18
CA ARG A 271 -25.20 4.10 -20.49
C ARG A 271 -26.49 3.24 -20.51
N SER A 272 -26.81 2.60 -19.38
CA SER A 272 -28.06 1.84 -19.23
C SER A 272 -29.26 2.71 -18.79
N GLY A 273 -29.10 4.03 -18.64
CA GLY A 273 -30.17 4.95 -18.24
C GLY A 273 -30.59 4.84 -16.76
N LYS A 274 -29.90 4.02 -15.96
CA LYS A 274 -30.18 3.85 -14.52
C LYS A 274 -29.71 5.03 -13.68
N LEU A 275 -28.70 5.77 -14.16
CA LEU A 275 -28.22 7.03 -13.58
C LEU A 275 -28.22 8.11 -14.65
N ARG A 276 -28.44 9.36 -14.21
CA ARG A 276 -28.32 10.54 -15.06
C ARG A 276 -26.94 11.16 -14.88
N ALA A 277 -26.16 11.29 -15.97
CA ALA A 277 -24.97 12.13 -15.97
C ALA A 277 -25.38 13.60 -15.95
N ILE A 278 -24.84 14.38 -15.03
CA ILE A 278 -25.11 15.82 -14.91
C ILE A 278 -23.97 16.62 -15.51
N ALA A 279 -22.72 16.37 -15.07
CA ALA A 279 -21.54 17.06 -15.57
C ALA A 279 -20.26 16.30 -15.20
N ILE A 280 -19.19 16.51 -15.96
CA ILE A 280 -17.86 15.99 -15.65
C ILE A 280 -17.02 17.03 -14.91
N THR A 281 -16.12 16.57 -14.03
CA THR A 281 -15.35 17.46 -13.16
C THR A 281 -14.08 18.04 -13.80
N THR A 282 -13.68 17.52 -14.95
CA THR A 282 -12.48 17.96 -15.68
C THR A 282 -12.69 19.25 -16.46
N ALA A 283 -11.60 19.93 -16.81
CA ALA A 283 -11.62 21.16 -17.63
C ALA A 283 -12.15 20.91 -19.06
N LYS A 284 -12.09 19.68 -19.55
CA LYS A 284 -12.58 19.28 -20.88
C LYS A 284 -13.54 18.12 -20.75
N ARG A 285 -14.51 18.05 -21.65
CA ARG A 285 -15.45 16.93 -21.75
C ARG A 285 -14.72 15.60 -21.99
N SER A 286 -15.31 14.50 -21.53
CA SER A 286 -14.80 13.16 -21.80
C SER A 286 -15.19 12.70 -23.20
N PRO A 287 -14.28 12.10 -23.96
CA PRO A 287 -14.64 11.46 -25.24
C PRO A 287 -15.63 10.29 -25.08
N GLU A 288 -15.70 9.71 -23.87
CA GLU A 288 -16.66 8.63 -23.55
C GLU A 288 -18.10 9.12 -23.38
N LEU A 289 -18.28 10.41 -23.06
CA LEU A 289 -19.56 11.10 -22.84
C LEU A 289 -19.47 12.52 -23.42
N PRO A 290 -19.38 12.69 -24.75
CA PRO A 290 -19.14 13.98 -25.39
C PRO A 290 -20.27 14.99 -25.16
N ASP A 291 -21.51 14.50 -24.97
CA ASP A 291 -22.69 15.34 -24.73
C ASP A 291 -22.78 15.82 -23.28
N VAL A 292 -22.01 15.27 -22.34
CA VAL A 292 -22.03 15.68 -20.94
C VAL A 292 -21.09 16.87 -20.76
N PRO A 293 -21.63 18.04 -20.32
CA PRO A 293 -20.82 19.25 -20.15
C PRO A 293 -19.84 19.09 -18.97
N THR A 294 -18.83 19.95 -18.94
CA THR A 294 -18.03 20.13 -17.72
C THR A 294 -18.82 20.95 -16.69
N ILE A 295 -18.46 20.81 -15.41
CA ILE A 295 -19.08 21.64 -14.36
C ILE A 295 -18.78 23.12 -14.62
N ALA A 296 -17.59 23.44 -15.15
CA ALA A 296 -17.19 24.79 -15.49
C ALA A 296 -18.08 25.37 -16.63
N GLU A 297 -18.32 24.60 -17.72
CA GLU A 297 -19.23 24.98 -18.80
C GLU A 297 -20.67 25.13 -18.33
N ALA A 298 -21.07 24.34 -17.34
CA ALA A 298 -22.44 24.28 -16.85
C ALA A 298 -22.77 25.31 -15.76
N GLY A 299 -21.91 26.31 -15.52
CA GLY A 299 -22.21 27.46 -14.68
C GLY A 299 -21.40 27.60 -13.38
N VAL A 300 -20.33 26.81 -13.21
CA VAL A 300 -19.37 26.98 -12.11
C VAL A 300 -17.96 27.24 -12.70
N PRO A 301 -17.71 28.44 -13.25
CA PRO A 301 -16.49 28.74 -13.99
C PRO A 301 -15.25 28.55 -13.10
N GLY A 302 -14.21 27.94 -13.70
CA GLY A 302 -12.95 27.62 -12.99
C GLY A 302 -13.01 26.34 -12.15
N TYR A 303 -14.13 25.63 -12.12
CA TYR A 303 -14.20 24.33 -11.45
C TYR A 303 -13.40 23.28 -12.23
N GLU A 304 -12.45 22.64 -11.54
CA GLU A 304 -11.71 21.47 -12.06
C GLU A 304 -11.31 20.55 -10.91
N ALA A 305 -11.59 19.25 -11.08
CA ALA A 305 -11.15 18.22 -10.15
C ALA A 305 -10.92 16.88 -10.89
N MET A 306 -9.88 16.15 -10.48
CA MET A 306 -9.47 14.88 -11.10
C MET A 306 -8.94 13.89 -10.06
N SER A 307 -9.06 12.59 -10.37
CA SER A 307 -8.44 11.49 -9.63
C SER A 307 -7.18 10.98 -10.32
#